data_d51bc056c8492e5192595130fca063da
#
_entry.id   d51bc056c8492e5192595130fca063da
#
_cell.length_a   1.000
_cell.length_b   1.000
_cell.length_c   1.000
_cell.angle_alpha   90.00
_cell.angle_beta   90.00
_cell.angle_gamma   90.00
#
_symmetry.space_group_name_H-M   'P 1'
#
loop_
_entity.id
_entity.type
_entity.pdbx_description
1 polymer ?
#
loop_
_entity_poly.entity_id
_entity_poly.type
_entity_poly.pdbx_seq_one_letter_code
_entity_poly.pdbx_strand_id
1 'polypeptide(L)'
;MRYPPTVLWLTLLLSIAGALALAQDSKKETQLKTVRGVVTDKGDKAIQNAVVFLKNTRTNAVLSHFTDETGDYRFSGLDPNVDYEIYAEFAGEKSASRTVSPLDSRKEITMNLKIDRKKQ
;
A
#
# COMPACT_ATOMS: atom_id res chain seq x y z
N MET A 1 53.79 -18.02 22.43
CA MET A 1 52.69 -17.81 23.12
C MET A 1 52.06 -16.51 23.19
N ARG A 2 52.54 -15.44 22.80
CA ARG A 2 51.97 -14.17 22.95
C ARG A 2 51.45 -13.61 21.69
N TYR A 3 51.27 -14.34 20.64
CA TYR A 3 50.86 -13.83 19.37
C TYR A 3 49.37 -13.90 19.09
N PRO A 4 48.65 -14.83 19.65
CA PRO A 4 47.23 -14.97 19.29
C PRO A 4 46.35 -13.76 19.54
N PRO A 5 46.57 -12.95 20.57
CA PRO A 5 45.66 -11.83 20.83
C PRO A 5 45.54 -10.81 19.73
N THR A 6 46.61 -10.63 18.93
CA THR A 6 46.56 -9.61 17.88
C THR A 6 45.65 -10.00 16.73
N VAL A 7 45.46 -11.28 16.49
CA VAL A 7 44.57 -11.74 15.40
C VAL A 7 43.13 -11.54 15.73
N LEU A 8 42.77 -11.66 16.99
CA LEU A 8 41.40 -11.52 17.45
C LEU A 8 40.85 -10.10 17.26
N TRP A 9 41.72 -9.11 17.34
CA TRP A 9 41.29 -7.73 17.18
C TRP A 9 40.84 -7.41 15.76
N LEU A 10 41.50 -7.99 14.79
CA LEU A 10 41.17 -7.75 13.39
C LEU A 10 39.82 -8.34 12.99
N THR A 11 39.47 -9.49 13.54
CA THR A 11 38.19 -10.10 13.21
C THR A 11 37.01 -9.34 13.82
N LEU A 12 37.22 -8.68 14.94
CA LEU A 12 36.18 -7.91 15.56
C LEU A 12 35.80 -6.68 14.75
N LEU A 13 36.79 -6.03 14.12
CA LEU A 13 36.55 -4.84 13.34
C LEU A 13 35.73 -5.11 12.08
N LEU A 14 35.92 -6.28 11.48
CA LEU A 14 35.17 -6.62 10.27
C LEU A 14 33.67 -6.84 10.52
N SER A 15 33.31 -7.34 11.68
CA SER A 15 31.90 -7.59 11.96
C SER A 15 31.11 -6.31 12.19
N ILE A 16 31.76 -5.25 12.65
CA ILE A 16 31.09 -3.97 12.85
C ILE A 16 30.74 -3.30 11.52
N ALA A 17 31.61 -3.40 10.52
CA ALA A 17 31.35 -2.81 9.22
C ALA A 17 30.16 -3.45 8.52
N GLY A 18 29.96 -4.76 8.69
CA GLY A 18 28.83 -5.45 8.10
C GLY A 18 27.48 -5.00 8.67
N ALA A 19 27.43 -4.70 9.95
CA ALA A 19 26.20 -4.28 10.59
C ALA A 19 25.73 -2.92 10.09
N LEU A 20 26.63 -2.01 9.79
CA LEU A 20 26.28 -0.68 9.30
C LEU A 20 25.69 -0.71 7.89
N ALA A 21 26.16 -1.61 7.05
CA ALA A 21 25.64 -1.72 5.70
C ALA A 21 24.18 -2.19 5.68
N LEU A 22 23.81 -3.10 6.57
CA LEU A 22 22.43 -3.59 6.65
C LEU A 22 21.45 -2.53 7.13
N ALA A 23 21.90 -1.63 8.01
CA ALA A 23 21.03 -0.58 8.52
C ALA A 23 20.64 0.45 7.45
N GLN A 24 21.47 0.65 6.43
CA GLN A 24 21.17 1.61 5.38
C GLN A 24 20.12 1.10 4.39
N ASP A 25 20.08 -0.19 4.15
CA ASP A 25 19.14 -0.75 3.18
C ASP A 25 17.69 -0.69 3.67
N SER A 26 17.46 -0.81 4.96
CA SER A 26 16.11 -0.83 5.49
C SER A 26 15.39 0.52 5.38
N LYS A 27 16.10 1.63 5.21
CA LYS A 27 15.46 2.94 5.10
C LYS A 27 14.74 3.18 3.78
N LYS A 28 15.11 2.48 2.72
CA LYS A 28 14.49 2.68 1.41
C LYS A 28 13.13 2.03 1.28
N GLU A 29 12.80 1.09 2.15
CA GLU A 29 11.56 0.35 2.07
C GLU A 29 10.37 1.05 2.72
N THR A 30 10.61 2.17 3.41
CA THR A 30 9.56 2.82 4.20
C THR A 30 8.77 3.87 3.44
N GLN A 31 8.98 4.02 2.12
CA GLN A 31 8.34 5.09 1.34
C GLN A 31 7.14 4.65 0.53
N LEU A 32 6.75 3.39 0.60
CA LEU A 32 5.60 2.90 -0.13
C LEU A 32 4.31 3.42 0.48
N LYS A 33 3.29 3.60 -0.38
CA LYS A 33 2.01 4.12 0.04
C LYS A 33 0.99 3.02 0.27
N THR A 34 0.02 3.33 1.11
CA THR A 34 -1.15 2.50 1.37
C THR A 34 -2.39 3.33 1.10
N VAL A 35 -3.36 2.76 0.39
CA VAL A 35 -4.68 3.34 0.20
C VAL A 35 -5.70 2.42 0.85
N ARG A 36 -6.59 3.00 1.65
CA ARG A 36 -7.63 2.23 2.29
C ARG A 36 -8.90 3.06 2.37
N GLY A 37 -10.00 2.43 2.66
CA GLY A 37 -11.26 3.14 2.80
C GLY A 37 -12.41 2.19 2.97
N VAL A 38 -13.62 2.73 2.84
CA VAL A 38 -14.86 2.00 2.98
C VAL A 38 -15.68 2.20 1.72
N VAL A 39 -16.30 1.13 1.23
CA VAL A 39 -17.26 1.21 0.13
C VAL A 39 -18.66 1.21 0.74
N THR A 40 -19.44 2.24 0.41
CA THR A 40 -20.79 2.40 0.91
C THR A 40 -21.77 2.63 -0.23
N ASP A 41 -23.07 2.47 0.07
CA ASP A 41 -24.12 2.89 -0.85
C ASP A 41 -24.51 4.36 -0.57
N LYS A 42 -25.55 4.86 -1.25
CA LYS A 42 -25.99 6.24 -1.07
C LYS A 42 -26.48 6.54 0.36
N GLY A 43 -26.97 5.55 1.04
CA GLY A 43 -27.44 5.70 2.42
C GLY A 43 -26.34 5.48 3.46
N ASP A 44 -25.09 5.51 3.04
CA ASP A 44 -23.92 5.31 3.88
C ASP A 44 -23.84 3.93 4.53
N LYS A 45 -24.52 2.96 3.95
CA LYS A 45 -24.41 1.56 4.41
C LYS A 45 -23.23 0.90 3.75
N ALA A 46 -22.44 0.20 4.53
CA ALA A 46 -21.28 -0.54 4.04
C ALA A 46 -21.71 -1.64 3.08
N ILE A 47 -20.93 -1.84 2.02
CA ILE A 47 -21.19 -2.88 1.04
C ILE A 47 -20.13 -3.96 1.18
N GLN A 48 -20.56 -5.14 1.61
CA GLN A 48 -19.71 -6.33 1.66
C GLN A 48 -19.59 -6.95 0.28
N ASN A 49 -18.42 -7.48 -0.03
CA ASN A 49 -18.14 -8.17 -1.30
C ASN A 49 -18.24 -7.28 -2.54
N ALA A 50 -18.11 -5.98 -2.38
CA ALA A 50 -17.83 -5.10 -3.52
C ALA A 50 -16.40 -5.35 -3.98
N VAL A 51 -16.16 -5.21 -5.28
CA VAL A 51 -14.81 -5.34 -5.81
C VAL A 51 -14.22 -3.95 -5.96
N VAL A 52 -13.06 -3.72 -5.35
CA VAL A 52 -12.35 -2.45 -5.51
C VAL A 52 -11.20 -2.70 -6.49
N PHE A 53 -11.11 -1.87 -7.51
CA PHE A 53 -10.07 -1.95 -8.53
C PHE A 53 -9.09 -0.81 -8.35
N LEU A 54 -7.81 -1.13 -8.46
CA LEU A 54 -6.73 -0.16 -8.42
C LEU A 54 -5.88 -0.32 -9.67
N LYS A 55 -5.85 0.71 -10.50
CA LYS A 55 -5.13 0.68 -11.76
C LYS A 55 -3.88 1.55 -11.68
N ASN A 56 -2.75 0.96 -12.01
CA ASN A 56 -1.51 1.70 -12.21
C ASN A 56 -1.59 2.36 -13.59
N THR A 57 -1.67 3.68 -13.63
CA THR A 57 -1.90 4.39 -14.90
C THR A 57 -0.68 4.37 -15.82
N ARG A 58 0.50 4.07 -15.27
CA ARG A 58 1.71 4.00 -16.09
C ARG A 58 1.82 2.67 -16.83
N THR A 59 1.47 1.57 -16.18
CA THR A 59 1.62 0.23 -16.73
C THR A 59 0.31 -0.40 -17.16
N ASN A 60 -0.83 0.19 -16.75
CA ASN A 60 -2.18 -0.35 -16.92
C ASN A 60 -2.44 -1.65 -16.15
N ALA A 61 -1.56 -2.00 -15.24
CA ALA A 61 -1.78 -3.15 -14.37
C ALA A 61 -2.91 -2.86 -13.40
N VAL A 62 -3.78 -3.83 -13.17
CA VAL A 62 -4.95 -3.68 -12.30
C VAL A 62 -4.88 -4.69 -11.18
N LEU A 63 -5.03 -4.20 -9.95
CA LEU A 63 -5.21 -5.04 -8.77
C LEU A 63 -6.67 -4.95 -8.35
N SER A 64 -7.17 -5.99 -7.72
CA SER A 64 -8.53 -5.98 -7.20
C SER A 64 -8.58 -6.59 -5.80
N HIS A 65 -9.59 -6.19 -5.04
CA HIS A 65 -9.77 -6.65 -3.67
C HIS A 65 -11.26 -6.58 -3.32
N PHE A 66 -11.76 -7.62 -2.67
CA PHE A 66 -13.15 -7.61 -2.18
C PHE A 66 -13.22 -6.88 -0.85
N THR A 67 -14.29 -6.12 -0.65
CA THR A 67 -14.53 -5.51 0.65
C THR A 67 -14.97 -6.57 1.66
N ASP A 68 -14.63 -6.31 2.93
CA ASP A 68 -15.01 -7.20 4.03
C ASP A 68 -16.40 -6.88 4.55
N GLU A 69 -16.78 -7.46 5.70
CA GLU A 69 -18.10 -7.30 6.28
C GLU A 69 -18.45 -5.85 6.62
N THR A 70 -17.45 -5.04 6.87
CA THR A 70 -17.64 -3.63 7.20
C THR A 70 -17.41 -2.72 5.99
N GLY A 71 -17.27 -3.30 4.80
CA GLY A 71 -17.05 -2.55 3.56
C GLY A 71 -15.62 -2.06 3.38
N ASP A 72 -14.71 -2.48 4.24
CA ASP A 72 -13.33 -2.00 4.21
C ASP A 72 -12.51 -2.65 3.10
N TYR A 73 -11.60 -1.86 2.54
CA TYR A 73 -10.62 -2.34 1.58
C TYR A 73 -9.27 -1.71 1.88
N ARG A 74 -8.20 -2.34 1.39
CA ARG A 74 -6.85 -1.83 1.60
C ARG A 74 -5.92 -2.33 0.50
N PHE A 75 -5.11 -1.42 -0.05
CA PHE A 75 -4.00 -1.73 -0.95
C PHE A 75 -2.73 -1.13 -0.36
N SER A 76 -1.70 -1.94 -0.21
CA SER A 76 -0.42 -1.49 0.34
C SER A 76 0.70 -1.75 -0.66
N GLY A 77 1.88 -1.24 -0.37
CA GLY A 77 3.03 -1.44 -1.24
C GLY A 77 2.98 -0.67 -2.54
N LEU A 78 2.27 0.46 -2.57
CA LEU A 78 2.10 1.25 -3.79
C LEU A 78 3.29 2.18 -4.02
N ASP A 79 3.67 2.34 -5.29
CA ASP A 79 4.76 3.22 -5.68
C ASP A 79 4.37 4.69 -5.47
N PRO A 80 5.12 5.46 -4.66
CA PRO A 80 4.77 6.84 -4.38
C PRO A 80 4.88 7.77 -5.58
N ASN A 81 5.51 7.33 -6.67
CA ASN A 81 5.73 8.15 -7.85
C ASN A 81 4.77 7.86 -9.00
N VAL A 82 3.74 7.06 -8.74
CA VAL A 82 2.79 6.63 -9.76
C VAL A 82 1.39 7.13 -9.42
N ASP A 83 0.64 7.57 -10.44
CA ASP A 83 -0.77 7.83 -10.33
C ASP A 83 -1.55 6.53 -10.36
N TYR A 84 -2.41 6.32 -9.39
CA TYR A 84 -3.32 5.16 -9.37
C TYR A 84 -4.75 5.66 -9.48
N GLU A 85 -5.54 4.94 -10.25
CA GLU A 85 -6.98 5.19 -10.37
C GLU A 85 -7.72 4.11 -9.60
N ILE A 86 -8.66 4.50 -8.75
CA ILE A 86 -9.38 3.57 -7.89
C ILE A 86 -10.89 3.76 -8.04
N TYR A 87 -11.61 2.64 -8.11
CA TYR A 87 -13.07 2.65 -8.13
C TYR A 87 -13.58 1.31 -7.62
N ALA A 88 -14.85 1.27 -7.25
CA ALA A 88 -15.49 0.05 -6.76
C ALA A 88 -16.66 -0.33 -7.65
N GLU A 89 -17.01 -1.62 -7.61
CA GLU A 89 -18.09 -2.18 -8.40
C GLU A 89 -18.88 -3.19 -7.57
N PHE A 90 -20.20 -3.13 -7.66
CA PHE A 90 -21.04 -4.08 -6.98
C PHE A 90 -22.35 -4.24 -7.76
N ALA A 91 -22.71 -5.49 -8.07
CA ALA A 91 -23.99 -5.81 -8.74
C ALA A 91 -24.21 -4.99 -10.03
N GLY A 92 -23.13 -4.77 -10.79
CA GLY A 92 -23.20 -4.03 -12.04
C GLY A 92 -23.13 -2.52 -11.91
N GLU A 93 -23.14 -1.99 -10.70
CA GLU A 93 -23.04 -0.55 -10.47
C GLU A 93 -21.60 -0.18 -10.07
N LYS A 94 -21.16 1.01 -10.48
CA LYS A 94 -19.79 1.47 -10.22
C LYS A 94 -19.79 2.75 -9.42
N SER A 95 -18.77 2.91 -8.59
CA SER A 95 -18.50 4.20 -7.95
C SER A 95 -17.83 5.14 -8.94
N ALA A 96 -17.76 6.42 -8.59
CA ALA A 96 -16.91 7.35 -9.31
C ALA A 96 -15.45 6.91 -9.13
N SER A 97 -14.63 7.15 -10.16
CA SER A 97 -13.20 6.90 -10.07
C SER A 97 -12.52 8.03 -9.32
N ARG A 98 -11.51 7.67 -8.53
CA ARG A 98 -10.69 8.64 -7.80
C ARG A 98 -9.23 8.38 -8.10
N THR A 99 -8.42 9.40 -7.96
CA THR A 99 -6.99 9.31 -8.26
C THR A 99 -6.17 9.45 -7.00
N VAL A 100 -5.19 8.56 -6.84
CA VAL A 100 -4.15 8.68 -5.83
C VAL A 100 -2.94 9.30 -6.53
N SER A 101 -2.66 10.57 -6.22
CA SER A 101 -1.62 11.33 -6.93
C SER A 101 -0.26 11.18 -6.25
N PRO A 102 0.84 11.16 -7.02
CA PRO A 102 2.17 11.21 -6.41
C PRO A 102 2.44 12.53 -5.69
N LEU A 103 1.64 13.57 -5.97
CA LEU A 103 1.74 14.84 -5.24
C LEU A 103 1.21 14.74 -3.82
N ASP A 104 0.41 13.72 -3.51
CA ASP A 104 -0.05 13.47 -2.15
C ASP A 104 1.07 12.76 -1.39
N SER A 105 1.70 13.47 -0.48
CA SER A 105 2.88 12.95 0.24
C SER A 105 2.54 12.04 1.41
N ARG A 106 1.27 11.81 1.70
CA ARG A 106 0.87 10.95 2.81
C ARG A 106 1.20 9.49 2.50
N LYS A 107 1.69 8.78 3.49
CA LYS A 107 1.99 7.35 3.34
C LYS A 107 0.74 6.50 3.42
N GLU A 108 -0.26 6.95 4.15
CA GLU A 108 -1.54 6.27 4.25
C GLU A 108 -2.63 7.25 3.83
N ILE A 109 -3.39 6.86 2.81
CA ILE A 109 -4.41 7.70 2.21
C ILE A 109 -5.75 7.00 2.37
N THR A 110 -6.73 7.71 2.91
CA THR A 110 -8.09 7.17 3.06
C THR A 110 -8.95 7.69 1.92
N MET A 111 -9.53 6.76 1.16
CA MET A 111 -10.47 7.08 0.09
C MET A 111 -11.72 6.24 0.24
N ASN A 112 -12.81 6.88 0.58
CA ASN A 112 -14.10 6.21 0.67
C ASN A 112 -14.78 6.28 -0.69
N LEU A 113 -15.37 5.18 -1.12
CA LEU A 113 -16.02 5.05 -2.41
C LEU A 113 -17.51 4.83 -2.19
N LYS A 114 -18.33 5.51 -2.97
CA LYS A 114 -19.77 5.42 -2.84
C LYS A 114 -20.37 4.89 -4.14
N ILE A 115 -21.15 3.82 -4.05
CA ILE A 115 -21.83 3.21 -5.18
C ILE A 115 -23.30 3.60 -5.12
N ASP A 116 -23.82 4.10 -6.23
CA ASP A 116 -25.23 4.43 -6.35
C ASP A 116 -26.00 3.15 -6.62
N ARG A 117 -26.22 2.37 -5.55
CA ARG A 117 -26.89 1.08 -5.65
C ARG A 117 -28.39 1.28 -5.70
N LYS A 118 -29.00 0.78 -6.76
CA LYS A 118 -30.45 0.89 -6.90
C LYS A 118 -31.15 0.01 -5.89
N LYS A 119 -32.28 0.50 -5.40
CA LYS A 119 -33.09 -0.31 -4.53
C LYS A 119 -33.69 -1.46 -5.29
N GLN A 120 -33.78 -2.52 -4.62
CA GLN A 120 -34.38 -3.71 -5.20
C GLN A 120 -35.86 -3.84 -4.89
#